data_d0f2672876084585cd3a760c7bbaa08f
#
_entry.id   d0f2672876084585cd3a760c7bbaa08f
#
_cell.length_a   1.000
_cell.length_b   1.000
_cell.length_c   1.000
_cell.angle_alpha   90.00
_cell.angle_beta   90.00
_cell.angle_gamma   90.00
#
_symmetry.space_group_name_H-M   'P 1'
#
loop_
_entity.id
_entity.type
_entity.pdbx_description
1 polymer ?
#
loop_
_entity_poly.entity_id
_entity_poly.type
_entity_poly.pdbx_seq_one_letter_code
_entity_poly.pdbx_strand_id
1 'polypeptide(L)'
;MTTCKKELAVAALRNGTVIDRIPSSALFQAVKILGIEKLDKHVTIGNNLDSKKLGTKGIIKVADTIFPEDVLNRIALIAPTAKINIIRDFEVVEKYHVTLPQTIIGIVK
;
A
#
# COMPACT_ATOMS: atom_id res chain seq x y z
N MET A 1 -9.84 0.69 24.03
CA MET A 1 -10.75 0.00 23.10
C MET A 1 -10.61 0.52 21.68
N THR A 2 -10.67 1.83 21.49
CA THR A 2 -10.53 2.38 20.15
C THR A 2 -9.17 2.09 19.52
N THR A 3 -8.12 2.08 20.33
CA THR A 3 -6.79 1.77 19.84
C THR A 3 -6.72 0.36 19.28
N CYS A 4 -7.33 -0.58 19.99
CA CYS A 4 -7.38 -1.97 19.53
C CYS A 4 -8.11 -2.09 18.20
N LYS A 5 -9.17 -1.32 18.02
CA LYS A 5 -9.93 -1.36 16.77
C LYS A 5 -9.09 -0.88 15.62
N LYS A 6 -8.27 0.15 15.81
CA LYS A 6 -7.41 0.63 14.75
C LYS A 6 -6.38 -0.42 14.37
N GLU A 7 -5.78 -1.04 15.36
CA GLU A 7 -4.79 -2.06 15.11
C GLU A 7 -5.40 -3.25 14.40
N LEU A 8 -6.59 -3.66 14.83
CA LEU A 8 -7.28 -4.76 14.19
C LEU A 8 -7.67 -4.42 12.76
N ALA A 9 -8.06 -3.16 12.50
CA ALA A 9 -8.43 -2.77 11.15
C ALA A 9 -7.24 -2.89 10.20
N VAL A 10 -6.05 -2.54 10.68
CA VAL A 10 -4.84 -2.65 9.85
C VAL A 10 -4.40 -4.11 9.74
N ALA A 11 -4.49 -4.87 10.84
CA ALA A 11 -3.99 -6.23 10.91
C ALA A 11 -5.04 -7.29 10.57
N ALA A 12 -6.27 -6.88 10.27
CA ALA A 12 -7.38 -7.84 10.10
C ALA A 12 -7.39 -8.51 8.74
N LEU A 13 -6.29 -8.51 8.04
CA LEU A 13 -6.15 -9.20 6.78
C LEU A 13 -5.40 -10.50 7.04
N ARG A 14 -6.04 -11.63 6.70
CA ARG A 14 -5.40 -12.91 6.95
C ARG A 14 -4.22 -13.12 6.02
N ASN A 15 -4.43 -12.94 4.73
CA ASN A 15 -3.39 -13.05 3.73
C ASN A 15 -3.60 -11.95 2.70
N GLY A 16 -2.53 -11.40 2.19
CA GLY A 16 -2.63 -10.43 1.13
C GLY A 16 -1.60 -9.33 1.25
N THR A 17 -1.94 -8.17 0.69
CA THR A 17 -1.04 -7.02 0.63
C THR A 17 -1.70 -5.81 1.27
N VAL A 18 -0.92 -5.11 2.09
CA VAL A 18 -1.35 -3.83 2.68
C VAL A 18 -0.37 -2.77 2.22
N ILE A 19 -0.90 -1.72 1.60
CA ILE A 19 -0.10 -0.57 1.20
C ILE A 19 -0.55 0.60 2.05
N ASP A 20 0.33 1.03 2.94
CA ASP A 20 0.05 2.11 3.89
C ASP A 20 0.87 3.34 3.53
N ARG A 21 0.54 4.46 4.14
CA ARG A 21 1.26 5.73 3.99
C ARG A 21 1.28 6.24 2.55
N ILE A 22 0.18 6.04 1.86
CA ILE A 22 0.00 6.61 0.53
C ILE A 22 -0.46 8.05 0.74
N PRO A 23 0.21 9.04 0.12
CA PRO A 23 -0.30 10.41 0.21
C PRO A 23 -1.73 10.46 -0.30
N SER A 24 -2.60 11.18 0.41
CA SER A 24 -4.01 11.23 0.03
C SER A 24 -4.22 11.66 -1.42
N SER A 25 -3.35 12.53 -1.92
CA SER A 25 -3.44 12.99 -3.30
C SER A 25 -3.08 11.92 -4.33
N ALA A 26 -2.42 10.85 -3.90
CA ALA A 26 -1.98 9.78 -4.80
C ALA A 26 -2.83 8.52 -4.70
N LEU A 27 -3.78 8.48 -3.77
CA LEU A 27 -4.51 7.25 -3.50
C LEU A 27 -5.23 6.69 -4.71
N PHE A 28 -6.00 7.52 -5.41
CA PHE A 28 -6.79 7.01 -6.52
C PHE A 28 -5.92 6.60 -7.71
N GLN A 29 -4.79 7.24 -7.86
CA GLN A 29 -3.84 6.82 -8.88
C GLN A 29 -3.25 5.45 -8.54
N ALA A 30 -2.98 5.22 -7.25
CA ALA A 30 -2.51 3.91 -6.79
C ALA A 30 -3.56 2.83 -7.04
N VAL A 31 -4.83 3.14 -6.79
CA VAL A 31 -5.91 2.21 -7.06
C VAL A 31 -5.91 1.79 -8.52
N LYS A 32 -5.70 2.73 -9.43
CA LYS A 32 -5.66 2.43 -10.86
C LYS A 32 -4.47 1.56 -11.22
N ILE A 33 -3.31 1.87 -10.66
CA ILE A 33 -2.10 1.10 -10.95
C ILE A 33 -2.26 -0.35 -10.51
N LEU A 34 -2.90 -0.56 -9.36
CA LEU A 34 -3.13 -1.90 -8.85
C LEU A 34 -4.21 -2.66 -9.61
N GLY A 35 -5.01 -1.97 -10.41
CA GLY A 35 -6.09 -2.61 -11.13
C GLY A 35 -7.18 -3.13 -10.22
N ILE A 36 -7.43 -2.41 -9.13
CA ILE A 36 -8.37 -2.85 -8.10
C ILE A 36 -9.74 -3.18 -8.66
N GLU A 37 -10.21 -2.40 -9.61
CA GLU A 37 -11.54 -2.58 -10.19
C GLU A 37 -11.72 -3.92 -10.91
N LYS A 38 -10.62 -4.56 -11.27
CA LYS A 38 -10.65 -5.85 -11.96
C LYS A 38 -10.52 -7.04 -11.03
N LEU A 39 -10.31 -6.77 -9.75
CA LEU A 39 -10.14 -7.83 -8.76
C LEU A 39 -11.47 -8.26 -8.19
N ASP A 40 -11.60 -9.57 -7.96
CA ASP A 40 -12.78 -10.12 -7.31
C ASP A 40 -12.49 -10.49 -5.86
N LYS A 41 -11.45 -9.92 -5.29
CA LYS A 41 -11.04 -10.15 -3.92
C LYS A 41 -11.56 -9.03 -3.02
N HIS A 42 -11.56 -9.28 -1.72
CA HIS A 42 -11.92 -8.24 -0.78
C HIS A 42 -10.88 -7.14 -0.79
N VAL A 43 -11.34 -5.92 -1.00
CA VAL A 43 -10.47 -4.75 -1.03
C VAL A 43 -11.01 -3.73 -0.04
N THR A 44 -10.12 -3.19 0.76
CA THR A 44 -10.45 -2.10 1.68
C THR A 44 -9.61 -0.90 1.31
N ILE A 45 -10.27 0.24 1.14
CA ILE A 45 -9.59 1.48 0.80
C ILE A 45 -10.00 2.54 1.82
N GLY A 46 -8.99 3.16 2.43
CA GLY A 46 -9.24 4.29 3.31
C GLY A 46 -8.47 5.49 2.80
N ASN A 47 -9.03 6.67 2.94
CA ASN A 47 -8.35 7.88 2.53
C ASN A 47 -8.55 8.97 3.56
N ASN A 48 -7.65 9.94 3.53
CA ASN A 48 -7.69 11.08 4.45
C ASN A 48 -7.62 10.63 5.91
N LEU A 49 -6.87 9.56 6.16
CA LEU A 49 -6.65 9.07 7.51
C LEU A 49 -5.55 9.90 8.17
N ASP A 50 -5.66 10.06 9.48
CA ASP A 50 -4.66 10.84 10.20
C ASP A 50 -3.28 10.21 10.11
N SER A 51 -2.28 11.02 9.84
CA SER A 51 -0.91 10.58 9.74
C SER A 51 0.00 11.66 10.33
N LYS A 52 0.82 11.26 11.27
CA LYS A 52 1.75 12.22 11.88
C LYS A 52 2.79 12.72 10.90
N LYS A 53 3.17 11.87 9.96
CA LYS A 53 4.22 12.25 9.00
C LYS A 53 3.68 12.97 7.79
N LEU A 54 2.47 12.61 7.35
CA LEU A 54 1.94 13.11 6.09
C LEU A 54 0.78 14.07 6.27
N GLY A 55 0.31 14.26 7.50
CA GLY A 55 -0.93 14.98 7.73
C GLY A 55 -2.11 14.06 7.53
N THR A 56 -2.32 13.61 6.30
CA THR A 56 -3.32 12.60 5.98
C THR A 56 -2.69 11.55 5.08
N LYS A 57 -3.27 10.38 5.05
CA LYS A 57 -2.76 9.29 4.24
C LYS A 57 -3.89 8.42 3.72
N GLY A 58 -3.57 7.64 2.70
CA GLY A 58 -4.44 6.58 2.22
C GLY A 58 -3.86 5.22 2.56
N ILE A 59 -4.73 4.22 2.59
CA ILE A 59 -4.34 2.84 2.81
C ILE A 59 -5.17 1.94 1.89
N ILE A 60 -4.54 0.90 1.37
CA ILE A 60 -5.21 -0.08 0.53
C ILE A 60 -4.87 -1.47 1.06
N LYS A 61 -5.89 -2.27 1.32
CA LYS A 61 -5.72 -3.67 1.73
C LYS A 61 -6.39 -4.56 0.69
N VAL A 62 -5.65 -5.53 0.17
CA VAL A 62 -6.17 -6.45 -0.84
C VAL A 62 -5.98 -7.87 -0.36
N ALA A 63 -7.08 -8.57 -0.14
CA ALA A 63 -7.04 -9.95 0.37
C ALA A 63 -6.53 -10.90 -0.68
N ASP A 64 -5.76 -11.91 -0.24
CA ASP A 64 -5.32 -13.03 -1.05
C ASP A 64 -4.66 -12.63 -2.38
N THR A 65 -3.97 -11.51 -2.37
CA THR A 65 -3.35 -10.99 -3.60
C THR A 65 -1.95 -10.47 -3.29
N ILE A 66 -1.00 -10.86 -4.11
CA ILE A 66 0.36 -10.34 -4.05
C ILE A 66 0.67 -9.78 -5.42
N PHE A 67 1.03 -8.51 -5.46
CA PHE A 67 1.27 -7.82 -6.71
C PHE A 67 2.68 -8.04 -7.23
N PRO A 68 2.86 -8.05 -8.55
CA PRO A 68 4.19 -8.18 -9.15
C PRO A 68 5.07 -7.00 -8.78
N GLU A 69 6.36 -7.21 -8.81
CA GLU A 69 7.33 -6.20 -8.44
C GLU A 69 7.23 -4.94 -9.32
N ASP A 70 6.96 -5.11 -10.60
CA ASP A 70 6.84 -3.96 -11.49
C ASP A 70 5.65 -3.07 -11.11
N VAL A 71 4.57 -3.68 -10.64
CA VAL A 71 3.41 -2.91 -10.17
C VAL A 71 3.78 -2.14 -8.92
N LEU A 72 4.48 -2.79 -8.00
CA LEU A 72 4.91 -2.14 -6.76
C LEU A 72 5.88 -1.00 -7.05
N ASN A 73 6.73 -1.15 -8.05
CA ASN A 73 7.63 -0.08 -8.44
C ASN A 73 6.89 1.14 -8.98
N ARG A 74 5.79 0.92 -9.67
CA ARG A 74 4.97 2.04 -10.13
C ARG A 74 4.35 2.79 -8.95
N ILE A 75 3.96 2.04 -7.93
CA ILE A 75 3.45 2.67 -6.71
C ILE A 75 4.54 3.57 -6.10
N ALA A 76 5.78 3.11 -6.11
CA ALA A 76 6.89 3.91 -5.58
C ALA A 76 7.06 5.24 -6.30
N LEU A 77 6.81 5.25 -7.60
CA LEU A 77 6.97 6.48 -8.38
C LEU A 77 5.97 7.55 -8.00
N ILE A 78 4.75 7.15 -7.66
CA ILE A 78 3.70 8.12 -7.33
C ILE A 78 3.55 8.31 -5.83
N ALA A 79 4.06 7.38 -5.04
CA ALA A 79 3.90 7.40 -3.58
C ALA A 79 5.19 6.92 -2.92
N PRO A 80 6.26 7.74 -2.93
CA PRO A 80 7.54 7.31 -2.36
C PRO A 80 7.48 7.02 -0.87
N THR A 81 6.48 7.54 -0.16
CA THR A 81 6.32 7.29 1.27
C THR A 81 5.56 6.00 1.56
N ALA A 82 5.03 5.35 0.54
CA ALA A 82 4.21 4.16 0.75
C ALA A 82 5.01 3.02 1.37
N LYS A 83 4.36 2.30 2.25
CA LYS A 83 4.94 1.10 2.86
C LYS A 83 4.08 -0.08 2.47
N ILE A 84 4.72 -1.10 1.94
CA ILE A 84 4.04 -2.29 1.46
C ILE A 84 4.35 -3.44 2.40
N ASN A 85 3.31 -4.05 2.95
CA ASN A 85 3.45 -5.18 3.86
C ASN A 85 2.74 -6.38 3.26
N ILE A 86 3.42 -7.51 3.29
CA ILE A 86 2.82 -8.77 2.88
C ILE A 86 2.36 -9.48 4.14
N ILE A 87 1.10 -9.90 4.14
CA ILE A 87 0.46 -10.51 5.30
C ILE A 87 0.22 -11.98 5.04
N ARG A 88 0.58 -12.83 6.00
CA ARG A 88 0.24 -14.25 6.00
C ARG A 88 -0.17 -14.64 7.41
N ASP A 89 -1.31 -15.31 7.51
CA ASP A 89 -1.87 -15.74 8.81
C ASP A 89 -1.91 -14.60 9.81
N PHE A 90 -2.40 -13.44 9.35
CA PHE A 90 -2.58 -12.24 10.17
C PHE A 90 -1.28 -11.60 10.64
N GLU A 91 -0.14 -12.02 10.09
CA GLU A 91 1.15 -11.46 10.48
C GLU A 91 1.87 -10.86 9.29
N VAL A 92 2.61 -9.79 9.55
CA VAL A 92 3.45 -9.18 8.53
C VAL A 92 4.68 -10.06 8.36
N VAL A 93 4.76 -10.75 7.21
CA VAL A 93 5.90 -11.63 6.95
C VAL A 93 6.97 -10.97 6.11
N GLU A 94 6.61 -9.89 5.41
CA GLU A 94 7.57 -9.20 4.59
C GLU A 94 7.20 -7.71 4.52
N LYS A 95 8.18 -6.86 4.72
CA LYS A 95 8.01 -5.42 4.54
C LYS A 95 8.79 -5.02 3.31
N TYR A 96 8.07 -4.56 2.32
CA TYR A 96 8.68 -4.20 1.06
C TYR A 96 8.94 -2.69 1.05
N HIS A 97 10.19 -2.33 1.05
CA HIS A 97 10.57 -0.93 0.93
C HIS A 97 10.70 -0.61 -0.54
N VAL A 98 9.80 0.23 -1.01
CA VAL A 98 9.81 0.62 -2.40
C VAL A 98 10.75 1.80 -2.55
N THR A 99 11.83 1.60 -3.29
CA THR A 99 12.76 2.68 -3.57
C THR A 99 12.80 2.92 -5.07
N LEU A 100 12.99 4.19 -5.44
CA LEU A 100 13.10 4.52 -6.85
C LEU A 100 14.37 3.87 -7.42
N PRO A 101 14.25 3.21 -8.57
CA PRO A 101 15.42 2.59 -9.17
C PRO A 101 16.48 3.62 -9.53
N GLN A 102 17.70 3.32 -9.16
CA GLN A 102 18.82 4.20 -9.50
C GLN A 102 19.02 4.29 -11.01
N THR A 103 18.67 3.24 -11.69
CA THR A 103 18.83 3.20 -13.14
C THR A 103 18.01 4.28 -13.84
N ILE A 104 16.93 4.72 -13.26
CA ILE A 104 16.12 5.79 -13.86
C ILE A 104 16.97 7.07 -13.93
N ILE A 105 17.69 7.35 -12.87
CA ILE A 105 18.53 8.53 -12.84
C ILE A 105 19.62 8.44 -13.87
N GLY A 106 20.21 7.28 -14.01
CA GLY A 106 21.26 7.08 -14.99
C GLY A 106 20.79 7.25 -16.42
N ILE A 107 19.57 6.85 -16.69
CA ILE A 107 19.02 6.94 -18.04
C ILE A 107 18.71 8.37 -18.43
N VAL A 108 18.38 9.18 -17.49
CA VAL A 108 17.94 10.54 -17.75
C VAL A 108 19.05 11.43 -18.35
N LYS A 109 20.24 11.03 -18.28
CA LYS A 109 21.33 11.83 -18.84
C LYS A 109 21.20 12.09 -20.35
#